data_fb11677c0f5d436d23dbd3f9fcb03526
#
_entry.id   fb11677c0f5d436d23dbd3f9fcb03526
#
_cell.length_a   1.000
_cell.length_b   1.000
_cell.length_c   1.000
_cell.angle_alpha   90.00
_cell.angle_beta   90.00
_cell.angle_gamma   90.00
#
_symmetry.space_group_name_H-M   'P 1'
#
loop_
_entity.id
_entity.type
_entity.pdbx_description
1 polymer ?
#
loop_
_entity_poly.entity_id
_entity_poly.type
_entity_poly.pdbx_seq_one_letter_code
_entity_poly.pdbx_strand_id
1 'polypeptide(L)'
;MLYFLAEYFTKLEFLKSIYLRAFLAFVVSFFIVLFVGKPFIKYLKVKKFGEEIRDDGPSSHFSKKGTPTMGGVLIIAAVLLTSLFINDLKNPLVLLVLLSTLMFAGIGFIDDYRKFKVSKKGLAGKKKLLFQGIIGLVIWAYIYFAGLTGRPMVDLSLINPISSHQYYIGAIGMFFLIQIVLMGTSNAVNITDGLDGLAIMPMIICSTILGVIAYFTGHTELSSHLHLFYTVGSGELSVFSAAVTGAGLGFLWYNCYPAQIFMGDTGSLTLGGILGVIAIILKQELMLPIMGFIFVLEALSVILQVGSFKLRGKRIFKMAPIHHHFELMGIPESKVTMRFWIGTLIFGIIALGTIKMRGIL
;
A
#
# COMPACT_ATOMS: atom_id res chain seq x y z
N MET A 1 5.35 -5.97 22.01
CA MET A 1 6.02 -5.84 23.34
C MET A 1 5.24 -4.92 24.28
N LEU A 2 4.88 -3.69 23.87
CA LEU A 2 4.09 -2.78 24.72
C LEU A 2 2.75 -3.37 25.18
N TYR A 3 2.00 -4.00 24.26
CA TYR A 3 0.75 -4.67 24.60
C TYR A 3 0.96 -5.79 25.66
N PHE A 4 2.01 -6.58 25.49
CA PHE A 4 2.36 -7.64 26.44
C PHE A 4 2.73 -7.09 27.82
N LEU A 5 3.49 -5.98 27.90
CA LEU A 5 3.78 -5.32 29.17
C LEU A 5 2.50 -4.83 29.87
N ALA A 6 1.51 -4.34 29.11
CA ALA A 6 0.23 -3.92 29.64
C ALA A 6 -0.64 -5.09 30.15
N GLU A 7 -0.40 -6.33 29.73
CA GLU A 7 -1.06 -7.51 30.30
C GLU A 7 -0.54 -7.84 31.71
N TYR A 8 0.75 -7.63 31.97
CA TYR A 8 1.39 -8.01 33.23
C TYR A 8 1.40 -6.89 34.28
N PHE A 9 1.37 -5.63 33.87
CA PHE A 9 1.43 -4.50 34.77
C PHE A 9 0.15 -3.68 34.73
N THR A 10 -0.69 -3.78 35.78
CA THR A 10 -1.97 -3.05 35.87
C THR A 10 -1.82 -1.54 35.74
N LYS A 11 -0.71 -0.97 36.22
CA LYS A 11 -0.39 0.46 36.03
C LYS A 11 -0.21 0.89 34.56
N LEU A 12 0.02 -0.07 33.65
CA LEU A 12 0.23 0.17 32.22
C LEU A 12 -1.00 -0.21 31.37
N GLU A 13 -2.15 -0.45 32.00
CA GLU A 13 -3.37 -0.88 31.30
C GLU A 13 -3.83 0.08 30.20
N PHE A 14 -3.55 1.38 30.34
CA PHE A 14 -3.81 2.39 29.32
C PHE A 14 -3.12 2.09 27.98
N LEU A 15 -2.01 1.33 27.98
CA LEU A 15 -1.31 0.89 26.77
C LEU A 15 -2.07 -0.20 25.99
N LYS A 16 -3.16 -0.78 26.53
CA LYS A 16 -4.05 -1.66 25.77
C LYS A 16 -4.92 -0.87 24.79
N SER A 17 -5.10 0.43 25.01
CA SER A 17 -5.88 1.29 24.13
C SER A 17 -5.32 1.27 22.71
N ILE A 18 -6.14 0.85 21.73
CA ILE A 18 -5.80 0.83 20.30
C ILE A 18 -5.46 2.25 19.83
N TYR A 19 -6.24 3.24 20.25
CA TYR A 19 -6.02 4.65 19.90
C TYR A 19 -4.63 5.14 20.31
N LEU A 20 -4.24 4.91 21.57
CA LEU A 20 -2.92 5.31 22.04
C LEU A 20 -1.79 4.59 21.29
N ARG A 21 -1.95 3.28 21.06
CA ARG A 21 -0.94 2.49 20.34
C ARG A 21 -0.83 2.90 18.87
N ALA A 22 -1.94 3.23 18.22
CA ALA A 22 -1.92 3.77 16.86
C ALA A 22 -1.19 5.12 16.79
N PHE A 23 -1.47 6.03 17.75
CA PHE A 23 -0.73 7.28 17.86
C PHE A 23 0.77 7.05 18.08
N LEU A 24 1.15 6.19 19.02
CA LEU A 24 2.55 5.85 19.27
C LEU A 24 3.20 5.19 18.06
N ALA A 25 2.50 4.30 17.37
CA ALA A 25 3.01 3.62 16.17
C ALA A 25 3.30 4.62 15.04
N PHE A 26 2.41 5.58 14.83
CA PHE A 26 2.62 6.68 13.89
C PHE A 26 3.87 7.49 14.24
N VAL A 27 3.96 7.96 15.48
CA VAL A 27 5.07 8.81 15.94
C VAL A 27 6.39 8.08 15.87
N VAL A 28 6.45 6.85 16.40
CA VAL A 28 7.70 6.06 16.44
C VAL A 28 8.18 5.75 15.03
N SER A 29 7.32 5.26 14.14
CA SER A 29 7.71 4.94 12.77
C SER A 29 8.15 6.17 11.98
N PHE A 30 7.47 7.31 12.15
CA PHE A 30 7.86 8.59 11.55
C PHE A 30 9.27 8.99 11.97
N PHE A 31 9.55 9.00 13.27
CA PHE A 31 10.87 9.42 13.77
C PHE A 31 11.97 8.41 13.44
N ILE A 32 11.68 7.11 13.39
CA ILE A 32 12.66 6.11 12.90
C ILE A 32 13.10 6.49 11.49
N VAL A 33 12.16 6.71 10.57
CA VAL A 33 12.51 7.06 9.18
C VAL A 33 13.19 8.41 9.10
N LEU A 34 12.72 9.41 9.84
CA LEU A 34 13.28 10.76 9.83
C LEU A 34 14.76 10.77 10.30
N PHE A 35 15.08 10.08 11.39
CA PHE A 35 16.44 10.08 11.93
C PHE A 35 17.38 9.10 11.22
N VAL A 36 16.88 7.92 10.84
CA VAL A 36 17.68 6.91 10.12
C VAL A 36 17.82 7.23 8.63
N GLY A 37 16.91 8.03 8.06
CA GLY A 37 16.88 8.33 6.63
C GLY A 37 18.17 8.96 6.11
N LYS A 38 18.65 10.03 6.75
CA LYS A 38 19.88 10.71 6.31
C LYS A 38 21.12 9.82 6.31
N PRO A 39 21.47 9.08 7.40
CA PRO A 39 22.59 8.13 7.38
C PRO A 39 22.36 6.98 6.38
N PHE A 40 21.13 6.50 6.20
CA PHE A 40 20.80 5.46 5.23
C PHE A 40 21.03 5.94 3.78
N ILE A 41 20.59 7.14 3.43
CA ILE A 41 20.86 7.76 2.12
C ILE A 41 22.37 7.86 1.87
N LYS A 42 23.15 8.30 2.88
CA LYS A 42 24.60 8.37 2.76
C LYS A 42 25.23 7.01 2.52
N TYR A 43 24.76 5.98 3.25
CA TYR A 43 25.21 4.59 3.06
C TYR A 43 24.94 4.09 1.64
N LEU A 44 23.73 4.30 1.10
CA LEU A 44 23.37 3.89 -0.26
C LEU A 44 24.22 4.61 -1.32
N LYS A 45 24.49 5.91 -1.14
CA LYS A 45 25.37 6.68 -2.04
C LYS A 45 26.79 6.13 -2.07
N VAL A 46 27.36 5.80 -0.91
CA VAL A 46 28.72 5.19 -0.81
C VAL A 46 28.76 3.83 -1.49
N LYS A 47 27.69 3.03 -1.36
CA LYS A 47 27.56 1.73 -2.01
C LYS A 47 27.19 1.82 -3.50
N LYS A 48 27.01 3.04 -4.04
CA LYS A 48 26.63 3.32 -5.43
C LYS A 48 25.30 2.68 -5.84
N PHE A 49 24.33 2.55 -4.91
CA PHE A 49 22.97 2.12 -5.21
C PHE A 49 22.17 3.26 -5.88
N GLY A 50 22.69 3.84 -6.96
CA GLY A 50 22.05 4.90 -7.73
C GLY A 50 21.27 4.35 -8.91
N GLU A 51 20.12 4.97 -9.19
CA GLU A 51 19.34 4.63 -10.36
C GLU A 51 20.01 5.16 -11.64
N GLU A 52 20.12 4.31 -12.66
CA GLU A 52 20.46 4.72 -14.01
C GLU A 52 19.16 5.07 -14.75
N ILE A 53 19.12 6.30 -15.24
CA ILE A 53 17.95 6.83 -15.95
C ILE A 53 17.83 6.15 -17.31
N ARG A 54 16.61 5.83 -17.71
CA ARG A 54 16.30 5.30 -19.03
C ARG A 54 16.46 6.39 -20.09
N ASP A 55 17.08 6.07 -21.23
CA ASP A 55 17.32 7.01 -22.32
C ASP A 55 16.03 7.43 -23.08
N ASP A 56 14.93 6.66 -22.89
CA ASP A 56 13.63 6.87 -23.53
C ASP A 56 12.64 7.69 -22.68
N GLY A 57 13.06 8.17 -21.49
CA GLY A 57 12.26 8.99 -20.59
C GLY A 57 12.29 10.50 -20.90
N PRO A 58 11.45 11.32 -20.19
CA PRO A 58 11.51 12.78 -20.28
C PRO A 58 12.91 13.33 -19.94
N SER A 59 13.35 14.35 -20.66
CA SER A 59 14.69 14.96 -20.47
C SER A 59 14.91 15.55 -19.07
N SER A 60 13.82 15.93 -18.37
CA SER A 60 13.83 16.41 -16.97
C SER A 60 14.42 15.38 -16.00
N HIS A 61 14.35 14.08 -16.31
CA HIS A 61 14.83 13.01 -15.45
C HIS A 61 16.37 12.89 -15.44
N PHE A 62 17.09 13.44 -16.40
CA PHE A 62 18.57 13.37 -16.42
C PHE A 62 19.22 14.05 -15.20
N SER A 63 18.55 15.04 -14.60
CA SER A 63 19.02 15.70 -13.37
C SER A 63 18.99 14.80 -12.14
N LYS A 64 18.23 13.70 -12.17
CA LYS A 64 18.06 12.74 -11.08
C LYS A 64 19.13 11.63 -11.06
N LYS A 65 20.04 11.64 -12.04
CA LYS A 65 21.12 10.65 -12.13
C LYS A 65 21.95 10.61 -10.84
N GLY A 66 22.07 9.42 -10.25
CA GLY A 66 22.83 9.22 -9.01
C GLY A 66 22.00 9.35 -7.72
N THR A 67 20.70 9.65 -7.80
CA THR A 67 19.80 9.54 -6.64
C THR A 67 19.71 8.07 -6.23
N PRO A 68 19.99 7.72 -4.96
CA PRO A 68 19.93 6.34 -4.52
C PRO A 68 18.50 5.79 -4.54
N THR A 69 18.37 4.51 -4.85
CA THR A 69 17.11 3.75 -4.80
C THR A 69 17.11 2.77 -3.61
N MET A 70 16.06 1.93 -3.46
CA MET A 70 15.83 1.01 -2.34
C MET A 70 15.42 1.71 -1.03
N GLY A 71 14.85 2.89 -1.09
CA GLY A 71 14.30 3.59 0.07
C GLY A 71 13.16 2.82 0.77
N GLY A 72 12.49 1.93 0.05
CA GLY A 72 11.49 1.03 0.60
C GLY A 72 12.00 0.14 1.73
N VAL A 73 13.29 -0.22 1.73
CA VAL A 73 13.90 -0.97 2.84
C VAL A 73 13.76 -0.21 4.16
N LEU A 74 13.98 1.11 4.13
CA LEU A 74 13.86 1.95 5.31
C LEU A 74 12.41 2.03 5.82
N ILE A 75 11.45 2.21 4.91
CA ILE A 75 10.01 2.24 5.25
C ILE A 75 9.62 0.92 5.92
N ILE A 76 9.92 -0.20 5.27
CA ILE A 76 9.53 -1.53 5.73
C ILE A 76 10.18 -1.87 7.06
N ALA A 77 11.47 -1.58 7.22
CA ALA A 77 12.17 -1.79 8.49
C ALA A 77 11.52 -0.98 9.63
N ALA A 78 11.17 0.29 9.39
CA ALA A 78 10.50 1.12 10.38
C ALA A 78 9.11 0.56 10.74
N VAL A 79 8.30 0.15 9.74
CA VAL A 79 6.97 -0.45 9.95
C VAL A 79 7.09 -1.76 10.75
N LEU A 80 7.99 -2.67 10.34
CA LEU A 80 8.16 -3.96 11.02
C LEU A 80 8.66 -3.78 12.45
N LEU A 81 9.68 -2.96 12.68
CA LEU A 81 10.19 -2.69 14.02
C LEU A 81 9.10 -2.10 14.90
N THR A 82 8.42 -1.04 14.43
CA THR A 82 7.34 -0.41 15.18
C THR A 82 6.23 -1.40 15.53
N SER A 83 5.81 -2.21 14.55
CA SER A 83 4.74 -3.20 14.76
C SER A 83 5.13 -4.30 15.73
N LEU A 84 6.38 -4.81 15.67
CA LEU A 84 6.88 -5.80 16.63
C LEU A 84 6.88 -5.28 18.07
N PHE A 85 7.11 -3.98 18.27
CA PHE A 85 7.12 -3.39 19.61
C PHE A 85 5.73 -2.99 20.10
N ILE A 86 4.83 -2.53 19.23
CA ILE A 86 3.59 -1.84 19.63
C ILE A 86 2.34 -2.72 19.44
N ASN A 87 2.25 -3.48 18.33
CA ASN A 87 1.07 -4.32 18.06
C ASN A 87 0.96 -5.50 19.04
N ASP A 88 -0.26 -6.03 19.15
CA ASP A 88 -0.50 -7.34 19.74
C ASP A 88 -0.11 -8.45 18.76
N LEU A 89 1.03 -9.10 19.05
CA LEU A 89 1.56 -10.19 18.22
C LEU A 89 0.81 -11.52 18.42
N LYS A 90 -0.13 -11.62 19.38
CA LYS A 90 -1.02 -12.78 19.50
C LYS A 90 -2.16 -12.71 18.49
N ASN A 91 -2.42 -11.53 17.93
CA ASN A 91 -3.49 -11.33 16.96
C ASN A 91 -3.10 -11.94 15.59
N PRO A 92 -3.88 -12.91 15.07
CA PRO A 92 -3.55 -13.59 13.82
C PRO A 92 -3.63 -12.67 12.58
N LEU A 93 -4.44 -11.59 12.63
CA LEU A 93 -4.51 -10.60 11.55
C LEU A 93 -3.21 -9.78 11.48
N VAL A 94 -2.64 -9.44 12.64
CA VAL A 94 -1.34 -8.76 12.72
C VAL A 94 -0.24 -9.66 12.14
N LEU A 95 -0.22 -10.95 12.53
CA LEU A 95 0.75 -11.90 11.99
C LEU A 95 0.62 -12.03 10.47
N LEU A 96 -0.62 -12.06 9.95
CA LEU A 96 -0.86 -12.13 8.50
C LEU A 96 -0.30 -10.92 7.76
N VAL A 97 -0.54 -9.68 8.25
CA VAL A 97 -0.01 -8.48 7.56
C VAL A 97 1.50 -8.37 7.69
N LEU A 98 2.10 -8.77 8.82
CA LEU A 98 3.56 -8.81 8.99
C LEU A 98 4.20 -9.83 8.05
N LEU A 99 3.65 -11.05 7.97
CA LEU A 99 4.11 -12.08 7.04
C LEU A 99 3.99 -11.60 5.59
N SER A 100 2.83 -11.04 5.21
CA SER A 100 2.61 -10.48 3.88
C SER A 100 3.61 -9.38 3.54
N THR A 101 3.90 -8.50 4.51
CA THR A 101 4.90 -7.44 4.38
C THR A 101 6.27 -8.02 4.03
N LEU A 102 6.71 -9.04 4.77
CA LEU A 102 7.99 -9.71 4.52
C LEU A 102 8.04 -10.41 3.16
N MET A 103 6.96 -11.08 2.77
CA MET A 103 6.90 -11.80 1.50
C MET A 103 6.94 -10.86 0.29
N PHE A 104 6.15 -9.78 0.28
CA PHE A 104 6.21 -8.76 -0.77
C PHE A 104 7.53 -8.01 -0.78
N ALA A 105 8.08 -7.68 0.40
CA ALA A 105 9.39 -7.06 0.53
C ALA A 105 10.50 -7.94 -0.06
N GLY A 106 10.40 -9.25 0.13
CA GLY A 106 11.33 -10.21 -0.46
C GLY A 106 11.35 -10.16 -2.00
N ILE A 107 10.17 -10.09 -2.64
CA ILE A 107 10.10 -9.96 -4.12
C ILE A 107 10.74 -8.64 -4.56
N GLY A 108 10.34 -7.52 -3.96
CA GLY A 108 10.85 -6.20 -4.32
C GLY A 108 12.35 -6.08 -4.09
N PHE A 109 12.84 -6.58 -2.93
CA PHE A 109 14.27 -6.57 -2.62
C PHE A 109 15.11 -7.39 -3.61
N ILE A 110 14.65 -8.57 -3.99
CA ILE A 110 15.33 -9.40 -5.00
C ILE A 110 15.34 -8.67 -6.34
N ASP A 111 14.25 -7.99 -6.71
CA ASP A 111 14.19 -7.21 -7.95
C ASP A 111 15.19 -6.05 -7.95
N ASP A 112 15.14 -5.21 -6.91
CA ASP A 112 16.04 -4.06 -6.76
C ASP A 112 17.51 -4.50 -6.71
N TYR A 113 17.81 -5.55 -5.93
CA TYR A 113 19.17 -6.10 -5.83
C TYR A 113 19.67 -6.63 -7.17
N ARG A 114 18.81 -7.31 -7.95
CA ARG A 114 19.16 -7.79 -9.28
C ARG A 114 19.38 -6.67 -10.27
N LYS A 115 18.56 -5.60 -10.24
CA LYS A 115 18.76 -4.40 -11.06
C LYS A 115 20.13 -3.80 -10.82
N PHE A 116 20.59 -3.83 -9.59
CA PHE A 116 21.85 -3.26 -9.18
C PHE A 116 23.08 -4.18 -9.50
N LYS A 117 22.99 -5.49 -9.17
CA LYS A 117 24.14 -6.40 -9.20
C LYS A 117 24.28 -7.24 -10.46
N VAL A 118 23.16 -7.58 -11.11
CA VAL A 118 23.14 -8.64 -12.14
C VAL A 118 22.71 -8.11 -13.51
N SER A 119 21.60 -7.38 -13.58
CA SER A 119 21.01 -6.94 -14.84
C SER A 119 20.08 -5.75 -14.62
N LYS A 120 20.26 -4.68 -15.38
CA LYS A 120 19.39 -3.48 -15.35
C LYS A 120 17.89 -3.77 -15.52
N LYS A 121 17.53 -4.96 -16.03
CA LYS A 121 16.13 -5.37 -16.24
C LYS A 121 15.45 -5.94 -15.00
N GLY A 122 16.19 -6.24 -13.91
CA GLY A 122 15.63 -6.85 -12.70
C GLY A 122 15.02 -8.23 -12.90
N LEU A 123 13.92 -8.53 -12.21
CA LEU A 123 13.12 -9.75 -12.37
C LEU A 123 12.20 -9.63 -13.59
N ALA A 124 12.10 -10.70 -14.38
CA ALA A 124 11.10 -10.76 -15.45
C ALA A 124 9.68 -10.65 -14.87
N GLY A 125 8.80 -9.86 -15.52
CA GLY A 125 7.43 -9.62 -15.05
C GLY A 125 6.64 -10.90 -14.77
N LYS A 126 6.80 -11.96 -15.62
CA LYS A 126 6.17 -13.26 -15.35
C LYS A 126 6.61 -13.89 -14.04
N LYS A 127 7.88 -13.72 -13.63
CA LYS A 127 8.39 -14.24 -12.35
C LYS A 127 7.83 -13.44 -11.17
N LYS A 128 7.71 -12.09 -11.31
CA LYS A 128 7.06 -11.25 -10.29
C LYS A 128 5.61 -11.71 -10.08
N LEU A 129 4.85 -11.87 -11.15
CA LEU A 129 3.46 -12.33 -11.07
C LEU A 129 3.34 -13.74 -10.46
N LEU A 130 4.26 -14.66 -10.80
CA LEU A 130 4.28 -15.99 -10.20
C LEU A 130 4.48 -15.92 -8.67
N PHE A 131 5.47 -15.16 -8.20
CA PHE A 131 5.72 -15.00 -6.77
C PHE A 131 4.56 -14.30 -6.05
N GLN A 132 3.96 -13.27 -6.66
CA GLN A 132 2.75 -12.62 -6.14
C GLN A 132 1.58 -13.62 -6.05
N GLY A 133 1.43 -14.50 -7.05
CA GLY A 133 0.44 -15.58 -7.03
C GLY A 133 0.65 -16.59 -5.90
N ILE A 134 1.90 -16.95 -5.63
CA ILE A 134 2.24 -17.83 -4.49
C ILE A 134 1.90 -17.13 -3.17
N ILE A 135 2.23 -15.84 -3.03
CA ILE A 135 1.87 -15.05 -1.85
C ILE A 135 0.34 -15.02 -1.68
N GLY A 136 -0.41 -14.74 -2.75
CA GLY A 136 -1.87 -14.74 -2.71
C GLY A 136 -2.46 -16.10 -2.33
N LEU A 137 -1.85 -17.21 -2.77
CA LEU A 137 -2.23 -18.56 -2.35
C LEU A 137 -2.01 -18.77 -0.85
N VAL A 138 -0.86 -18.37 -0.32
CA VAL A 138 -0.55 -18.47 1.13
C VAL A 138 -1.52 -17.64 1.96
N ILE A 139 -1.80 -16.40 1.55
CA ILE A 139 -2.74 -15.50 2.22
C ILE A 139 -4.15 -16.08 2.18
N TRP A 140 -4.60 -16.56 1.01
CA TRP A 140 -5.90 -17.22 0.88
C TRP A 140 -6.02 -18.44 1.79
N ALA A 141 -5.02 -19.32 1.78
CA ALA A 141 -5.02 -20.51 2.61
C ALA A 141 -5.07 -20.15 4.09
N TYR A 142 -4.28 -19.18 4.53
CA TYR A 142 -4.28 -18.75 5.92
C TYR A 142 -5.63 -18.14 6.34
N ILE A 143 -6.21 -17.25 5.53
CA ILE A 143 -7.52 -16.66 5.82
C ILE A 143 -8.62 -17.71 5.85
N TYR A 144 -8.63 -18.63 4.87
CA TYR A 144 -9.68 -19.63 4.72
C TYR A 144 -9.64 -20.68 5.82
N PHE A 145 -8.46 -21.29 6.06
CA PHE A 145 -8.33 -22.37 7.02
C PHE A 145 -8.34 -21.89 8.48
N ALA A 146 -7.87 -20.69 8.76
CA ALA A 146 -7.95 -20.10 10.09
C ALA A 146 -9.29 -19.39 10.37
N GLY A 147 -10.18 -19.27 9.38
CA GLY A 147 -11.50 -18.64 9.53
C GLY A 147 -11.46 -17.16 9.90
N LEU A 148 -10.39 -16.44 9.56
CA LEU A 148 -10.10 -15.11 10.08
C LEU A 148 -11.11 -14.03 9.69
N THR A 149 -11.73 -14.15 8.52
CA THR A 149 -12.68 -13.15 7.99
C THR A 149 -14.09 -13.70 7.89
N GLY A 150 -14.38 -14.77 8.62
CA GLY A 150 -15.68 -15.47 8.56
C GLY A 150 -15.93 -16.15 7.21
N ARG A 151 -17.18 -16.19 6.78
CA ARG A 151 -17.57 -16.84 5.50
C ARG A 151 -16.92 -16.12 4.29
N PRO A 152 -16.56 -16.84 3.21
CA PRO A 152 -16.00 -16.26 1.98
C PRO A 152 -17.07 -15.47 1.22
N MET A 153 -17.22 -14.20 1.59
CA MET A 153 -18.24 -13.27 1.11
C MET A 153 -17.57 -11.99 0.64
N VAL A 154 -18.20 -11.31 -0.32
CA VAL A 154 -17.88 -9.95 -0.77
C VAL A 154 -18.98 -9.00 -0.34
N ASP A 155 -18.62 -7.83 0.12
CA ASP A 155 -19.55 -6.75 0.44
C ASP A 155 -19.86 -5.93 -0.82
N LEU A 156 -21.06 -6.10 -1.36
CA LEU A 156 -21.56 -5.33 -2.50
C LEU A 156 -22.40 -4.10 -2.10
N SER A 157 -22.44 -3.74 -0.83
CA SER A 157 -23.19 -2.57 -0.36
C SER A 157 -22.76 -1.25 -1.01
N LEU A 158 -21.54 -1.22 -1.56
CA LEU A 158 -21.05 -0.09 -2.36
C LEU A 158 -21.80 0.08 -3.69
N ILE A 159 -22.18 -1.04 -4.33
CA ILE A 159 -22.87 -1.05 -5.65
C ILE A 159 -24.37 -0.91 -5.45
N ASN A 160 -24.90 -1.53 -4.40
CA ASN A 160 -26.31 -1.47 -4.06
C ASN A 160 -26.49 -1.11 -2.58
N PRO A 161 -26.52 0.18 -2.23
CA PRO A 161 -26.66 0.63 -0.85
C PRO A 161 -28.03 0.34 -0.22
N ILE A 162 -29.05 0.01 -1.04
CA ILE A 162 -30.44 -0.26 -0.58
C ILE A 162 -30.53 -1.62 0.12
N SER A 163 -29.64 -2.53 -0.16
CA SER A 163 -29.64 -3.85 0.46
C SER A 163 -28.24 -4.21 0.92
N SER A 164 -28.11 -4.62 2.18
CA SER A 164 -26.87 -5.17 2.75
C SER A 164 -26.54 -6.52 2.11
N HIS A 165 -26.18 -6.51 0.84
CA HIS A 165 -25.97 -7.73 0.07
C HIS A 165 -24.54 -8.22 0.22
N GLN A 166 -24.39 -9.16 1.12
CA GLN A 166 -23.20 -10.00 1.25
C GLN A 166 -23.36 -11.19 0.31
N TYR A 167 -22.58 -11.20 -0.77
CA TYR A 167 -22.60 -12.34 -1.67
C TYR A 167 -21.59 -13.38 -1.27
N TYR A 168 -22.08 -14.60 -1.09
CA TYR A 168 -21.22 -15.75 -0.89
C TYR A 168 -20.56 -16.14 -2.20
N ILE A 169 -19.24 -16.02 -2.27
CA ILE A 169 -18.46 -16.34 -3.47
C ILE A 169 -17.76 -17.71 -3.38
N GLY A 170 -17.84 -18.36 -2.22
CA GLY A 170 -17.16 -19.63 -1.97
C GLY A 170 -15.64 -19.51 -1.89
N ALA A 171 -14.98 -20.60 -1.53
CA ALA A 171 -13.52 -20.64 -1.37
C ALA A 171 -12.77 -20.32 -2.67
N ILE A 172 -13.25 -20.84 -3.80
CA ILE A 172 -12.63 -20.63 -5.12
C ILE A 172 -12.78 -19.17 -5.56
N GLY A 173 -13.98 -18.59 -5.41
CA GLY A 173 -14.20 -17.17 -5.72
C GLY A 173 -13.34 -16.26 -4.86
N MET A 174 -13.20 -16.54 -3.57
CA MET A 174 -12.32 -15.81 -2.66
C MET A 174 -10.85 -15.92 -3.08
N PHE A 175 -10.40 -17.10 -3.53
CA PHE A 175 -9.05 -17.26 -4.06
C PHE A 175 -8.78 -16.31 -5.24
N PHE A 176 -9.66 -16.31 -6.25
CA PHE A 176 -9.48 -15.42 -7.41
C PHE A 176 -9.58 -13.95 -7.05
N LEU A 177 -10.48 -13.57 -6.15
CA LEU A 177 -10.59 -12.20 -5.66
C LEU A 177 -9.28 -11.74 -5.00
N ILE A 178 -8.73 -12.55 -4.10
CA ILE A 178 -7.45 -12.26 -3.42
C ILE A 178 -6.34 -12.09 -4.46
N GLN A 179 -6.25 -12.97 -5.47
CA GLN A 179 -5.24 -12.85 -6.52
C GLN A 179 -5.37 -11.53 -7.28
N ILE A 180 -6.59 -11.18 -7.71
CA ILE A 180 -6.85 -9.94 -8.46
C ILE A 180 -6.48 -8.72 -7.61
N VAL A 181 -6.91 -8.67 -6.36
CA VAL A 181 -6.64 -7.54 -5.47
C VAL A 181 -5.15 -7.41 -5.22
N LEU A 182 -4.46 -8.47 -4.79
CA LEU A 182 -3.05 -8.39 -4.42
C LEU A 182 -2.14 -8.08 -5.61
N MET A 183 -2.35 -8.76 -6.74
CA MET A 183 -1.59 -8.48 -7.95
C MET A 183 -1.93 -7.07 -8.49
N GLY A 184 -3.21 -6.70 -8.47
CA GLY A 184 -3.67 -5.39 -8.94
C GLY A 184 -3.03 -4.26 -8.14
N THR A 185 -3.18 -4.28 -6.80
CA THR A 185 -2.68 -3.20 -5.94
C THR A 185 -1.17 -3.11 -5.92
N SER A 186 -0.47 -4.24 -5.77
CA SER A 186 1.00 -4.22 -5.69
C SER A 186 1.62 -3.71 -6.99
N ASN A 187 1.11 -4.12 -8.17
CA ASN A 187 1.63 -3.63 -9.43
C ASN A 187 1.16 -2.20 -9.76
N ALA A 188 -0.07 -1.80 -9.39
CA ALA A 188 -0.55 -0.44 -9.62
C ALA A 188 0.26 0.59 -8.83
N VAL A 189 0.58 0.32 -7.56
CA VAL A 189 1.47 1.18 -6.77
C VAL A 189 2.87 1.22 -7.35
N ASN A 190 3.41 0.08 -7.80
CA ASN A 190 4.72 0.03 -8.43
C ASN A 190 4.78 0.82 -9.76
N ILE A 191 3.73 0.76 -10.58
CA ILE A 191 3.63 1.55 -11.81
C ILE A 191 3.54 3.06 -11.49
N THR A 192 2.91 3.44 -10.39
CA THR A 192 2.74 4.84 -9.98
C THR A 192 4.03 5.45 -9.44
N ASP A 193 5.01 4.64 -9.01
CA ASP A 193 6.27 5.10 -8.43
C ASP A 193 7.26 5.58 -9.50
N GLY A 194 6.82 6.51 -10.35
CA GLY A 194 7.61 7.06 -11.47
C GLY A 194 8.08 8.50 -11.29
N LEU A 195 7.50 9.27 -10.34
CA LEU A 195 7.88 10.65 -10.04
C LEU A 195 8.11 10.84 -8.55
N ASP A 196 8.89 11.89 -8.21
CA ASP A 196 9.26 12.22 -6.83
C ASP A 196 8.00 12.44 -5.97
N GLY A 197 7.83 11.61 -4.94
CA GLY A 197 6.72 11.68 -4.00
C GLY A 197 5.36 11.23 -4.56
N LEU A 198 5.27 10.83 -5.83
CA LEU A 198 3.99 10.53 -6.48
C LEU A 198 3.26 9.37 -5.83
N ALA A 199 3.92 8.23 -5.61
CA ALA A 199 3.29 7.04 -5.07
C ALA A 199 3.10 7.07 -3.56
N ILE A 200 4.05 7.65 -2.82
CA ILE A 200 4.06 7.55 -1.35
C ILE A 200 2.93 8.33 -0.69
N MET A 201 2.55 9.51 -1.18
CA MET A 201 1.46 10.28 -0.57
C MET A 201 0.08 9.65 -0.78
N PRO A 202 -0.31 9.16 -1.97
CA PRO A 202 -1.49 8.32 -2.14
C PRO A 202 -1.50 7.09 -1.23
N MET A 203 -0.35 6.44 -1.03
CA MET A 203 -0.19 5.34 -0.08
C MET A 203 -0.50 5.74 1.36
N ILE A 204 0.01 6.89 1.82
CA ILE A 204 -0.26 7.46 3.14
C ILE A 204 -1.77 7.67 3.33
N ILE A 205 -2.43 8.29 2.34
CA ILE A 205 -3.87 8.57 2.39
C ILE A 205 -4.66 7.26 2.47
N CYS A 206 -4.40 6.30 1.57
CA CYS A 206 -5.09 5.02 1.55
C CYS A 206 -4.86 4.22 2.85
N SER A 207 -3.62 4.18 3.36
CA SER A 207 -3.31 3.50 4.62
C SER A 207 -4.03 4.13 5.81
N THR A 208 -4.11 5.47 5.86
CA THR A 208 -4.84 6.19 6.90
C THR A 208 -6.33 5.83 6.86
N ILE A 209 -6.95 5.83 5.68
CA ILE A 209 -8.35 5.48 5.51
C ILE A 209 -8.62 4.04 5.94
N LEU A 210 -7.81 3.09 5.49
CA LEU A 210 -7.93 1.69 5.90
C LEU A 210 -7.71 1.52 7.40
N GLY A 211 -6.79 2.28 8.01
CA GLY A 211 -6.59 2.30 9.46
C GLY A 211 -7.82 2.76 10.23
N VAL A 212 -8.50 3.80 9.76
CA VAL A 212 -9.77 4.28 10.36
C VAL A 212 -10.87 3.21 10.22
N ILE A 213 -10.98 2.59 9.04
CA ILE A 213 -11.97 1.52 8.81
C ILE A 213 -11.65 0.30 9.67
N ALA A 214 -10.38 -0.06 9.83
CA ALA A 214 -9.95 -1.16 10.69
C ALA A 214 -10.37 -0.94 12.15
N TYR A 215 -10.27 0.29 12.64
CA TYR A 215 -10.77 0.66 13.97
C TYR A 215 -12.28 0.46 14.07
N PHE A 216 -13.06 0.92 13.09
CA PHE A 216 -14.51 0.80 13.10
C PHE A 216 -14.97 -0.66 12.98
N THR A 217 -14.36 -1.45 12.10
CA THR A 217 -14.71 -2.86 11.91
C THR A 217 -14.29 -3.74 13.09
N GLY A 218 -13.33 -3.29 13.90
CA GLY A 218 -12.93 -3.97 15.13
C GLY A 218 -13.80 -3.66 16.36
N HIS A 219 -14.75 -2.74 16.24
CA HIS A 219 -15.62 -2.32 17.33
C HIS A 219 -17.07 -2.71 17.03
N THR A 220 -17.71 -3.51 17.88
CA THR A 220 -19.04 -4.07 17.63
C THR A 220 -20.13 -3.02 17.40
N GLU A 221 -20.17 -1.97 18.22
CA GLU A 221 -21.18 -0.91 18.11
C GLU A 221 -20.93 -0.04 16.86
N LEU A 222 -19.68 0.36 16.61
CA LEU A 222 -19.35 1.21 15.45
C LEU A 222 -19.55 0.47 14.13
N SER A 223 -19.16 -0.81 14.06
CA SER A 223 -19.37 -1.61 12.86
C SER A 223 -20.85 -1.79 12.55
N SER A 224 -21.68 -2.05 13.58
CA SER A 224 -23.13 -2.16 13.45
C SER A 224 -23.76 -0.83 12.99
N HIS A 225 -23.38 0.30 13.63
CA HIS A 225 -23.90 1.62 13.28
C HIS A 225 -23.53 2.09 11.85
N LEU A 226 -22.36 1.67 11.38
CA LEU A 226 -21.85 2.03 10.05
C LEU A 226 -22.13 0.94 8.99
N HIS A 227 -22.87 -0.10 9.34
CA HIS A 227 -23.16 -1.26 8.47
C HIS A 227 -21.89 -1.87 7.84
N LEU A 228 -20.80 -1.91 8.62
CA LEU A 228 -19.55 -2.54 8.25
C LEU A 228 -19.49 -3.97 8.76
N PHE A 229 -18.70 -4.81 8.10
CA PHE A 229 -18.41 -6.14 8.60
C PHE A 229 -17.62 -6.06 9.91
N TYR A 230 -18.20 -6.60 10.99
CA TYR A 230 -17.44 -6.79 12.22
C TYR A 230 -16.36 -7.87 12.00
N THR A 231 -15.12 -7.52 12.20
CA THR A 231 -13.98 -8.42 12.10
C THR A 231 -13.22 -8.41 13.42
N VAL A 232 -13.29 -9.53 14.16
CA VAL A 232 -12.64 -9.65 15.47
C VAL A 232 -11.15 -9.36 15.35
N GLY A 233 -10.66 -8.44 16.17
CA GLY A 233 -9.25 -8.09 16.23
C GLY A 233 -8.75 -7.16 15.11
N SER A 234 -9.58 -6.74 14.16
CA SER A 234 -9.16 -5.83 13.10
C SER A 234 -8.73 -4.45 13.60
N GLY A 235 -9.15 -4.04 14.80
CA GLY A 235 -8.65 -2.82 15.43
C GLY A 235 -7.12 -2.75 15.54
N GLU A 236 -6.43 -3.88 15.65
CA GLU A 236 -4.96 -3.94 15.64
C GLU A 236 -4.35 -3.52 14.29
N LEU A 237 -5.10 -3.67 13.20
CA LEU A 237 -4.66 -3.19 11.88
C LEU A 237 -4.64 -1.67 11.81
N SER A 238 -5.40 -0.96 12.68
CA SER A 238 -5.26 0.50 12.81
C SER A 238 -3.88 0.90 13.30
N VAL A 239 -3.34 0.14 14.26
CA VAL A 239 -1.98 0.36 14.81
C VAL A 239 -0.93 0.10 13.73
N PHE A 240 -1.09 -0.99 12.96
CA PHE A 240 -0.20 -1.30 11.84
C PHE A 240 -0.29 -0.23 10.73
N SER A 241 -1.50 0.18 10.34
CA SER A 241 -1.71 1.22 9.32
C SER A 241 -1.16 2.57 9.74
N ALA A 242 -1.25 2.90 11.03
CA ALA A 242 -0.64 4.10 11.61
C ALA A 242 0.89 4.06 11.51
N ALA A 243 1.51 2.89 11.72
CA ALA A 243 2.95 2.71 11.50
C ALA A 243 3.33 2.90 10.03
N VAL A 244 2.53 2.37 9.08
CA VAL A 244 2.74 2.59 7.63
C VAL A 244 2.62 4.07 7.28
N THR A 245 1.59 4.74 7.79
CA THR A 245 1.35 6.19 7.58
C THR A 245 2.51 7.03 8.11
N GLY A 246 2.98 6.76 9.33
CA GLY A 246 4.10 7.48 9.94
C GLY A 246 5.41 7.25 9.19
N ALA A 247 5.73 5.99 8.86
CA ALA A 247 6.92 5.67 8.07
C ALA A 247 6.87 6.29 6.67
N GLY A 248 5.68 6.30 6.04
CA GLY A 248 5.45 6.94 4.75
C GLY A 248 5.70 8.45 4.79
N LEU A 249 5.18 9.16 5.80
CA LEU A 249 5.43 10.60 5.98
C LEU A 249 6.90 10.90 6.26
N GLY A 250 7.56 10.08 7.09
CA GLY A 250 9.00 10.21 7.32
C GLY A 250 9.81 10.00 6.04
N PHE A 251 9.37 9.06 5.18
CA PHE A 251 10.00 8.84 3.89
C PHE A 251 9.74 9.97 2.89
N LEU A 252 8.51 10.50 2.85
CA LEU A 252 8.15 11.63 1.99
C LEU A 252 9.03 12.85 2.25
N TRP A 253 9.50 13.06 3.49
CA TRP A 253 10.46 14.13 3.82
C TRP A 253 11.70 14.11 2.93
N TYR A 254 12.15 12.92 2.52
CA TYR A 254 13.32 12.74 1.67
C TYR A 254 12.97 12.48 0.21
N ASN A 255 11.76 12.00 -0.07
CA ASN A 255 11.32 11.61 -1.41
C ASN A 255 10.50 12.69 -2.13
N CYS A 256 10.07 13.78 -1.44
CA CYS A 256 9.43 14.91 -2.12
C CYS A 256 10.41 15.59 -3.09
N TYR A 257 9.85 16.22 -4.13
CA TYR A 257 10.64 16.88 -5.18
C TYR A 257 11.50 18.05 -4.64
N PRO A 258 12.80 18.12 -4.97
CA PRO A 258 13.61 17.11 -5.63
C PRO A 258 14.05 15.97 -4.70
N ALA A 259 13.80 14.72 -5.11
CA ALA A 259 13.99 13.55 -4.25
C ALA A 259 15.47 13.28 -3.92
N GLN A 260 15.74 12.98 -2.66
CA GLN A 260 17.06 12.57 -2.16
C GLN A 260 17.24 11.04 -2.18
N ILE A 261 16.13 10.29 -2.31
CA ILE A 261 16.07 8.83 -2.36
C ILE A 261 14.79 8.38 -3.07
N PHE A 262 14.89 7.33 -3.88
CA PHE A 262 13.75 6.66 -4.51
C PHE A 262 13.32 5.44 -3.72
N MET A 263 12.01 5.14 -3.76
CA MET A 263 11.41 4.05 -3.00
C MET A 263 11.86 2.68 -3.52
N GLY A 264 11.84 2.48 -4.82
CA GLY A 264 12.17 1.23 -5.51
C GLY A 264 11.07 0.17 -5.37
N ASP A 265 11.29 -0.97 -6.04
CA ASP A 265 10.34 -2.08 -6.05
C ASP A 265 10.14 -2.70 -4.66
N THR A 266 11.16 -2.66 -3.80
CA THR A 266 11.07 -3.09 -2.40
C THR A 266 9.95 -2.35 -1.67
N GLY A 267 9.84 -1.04 -1.85
CA GLY A 267 8.80 -0.23 -1.20
C GLY A 267 7.47 -0.35 -1.90
N SER A 268 7.44 -0.06 -3.20
CA SER A 268 6.19 0.08 -3.96
C SER A 268 5.38 -1.21 -4.05
N LEU A 269 6.03 -2.37 -4.34
CA LEU A 269 5.34 -3.66 -4.36
C LEU A 269 4.82 -4.05 -2.97
N THR A 270 5.61 -3.79 -1.93
CA THR A 270 5.24 -4.14 -0.56
C THR A 270 4.06 -3.30 -0.07
N LEU A 271 4.15 -1.99 -0.23
CA LEU A 271 3.09 -1.09 0.24
C LEU A 271 1.77 -1.35 -0.50
N GLY A 272 1.82 -1.57 -1.83
CA GLY A 272 0.64 -1.96 -2.58
C GLY A 272 0.07 -3.31 -2.15
N GLY A 273 0.93 -4.31 -1.89
CA GLY A 273 0.52 -5.60 -1.36
C GLY A 273 -0.16 -5.49 0.01
N ILE A 274 0.40 -4.70 0.92
CA ILE A 274 -0.17 -4.43 2.26
C ILE A 274 -1.56 -3.81 2.15
N LEU A 275 -1.75 -2.79 1.30
CA LEU A 275 -3.08 -2.20 1.09
C LEU A 275 -4.09 -3.26 0.65
N GLY A 276 -3.71 -4.12 -0.29
CA GLY A 276 -4.57 -5.22 -0.75
C GLY A 276 -4.93 -6.19 0.37
N VAL A 277 -3.96 -6.61 1.18
CA VAL A 277 -4.19 -7.53 2.31
C VAL A 277 -5.14 -6.93 3.34
N ILE A 278 -4.91 -5.69 3.74
CA ILE A 278 -5.78 -5.01 4.71
C ILE A 278 -7.19 -4.85 4.15
N ALA A 279 -7.34 -4.45 2.89
CA ALA A 279 -8.66 -4.31 2.26
C ALA A 279 -9.43 -5.63 2.22
N ILE A 280 -8.76 -6.77 1.91
CA ILE A 280 -9.35 -8.12 1.94
C ILE A 280 -9.82 -8.50 3.34
N ILE A 281 -9.00 -8.25 4.37
CA ILE A 281 -9.36 -8.54 5.77
C ILE A 281 -10.60 -7.75 6.18
N LEU A 282 -10.66 -6.48 5.79
CA LEU A 282 -11.73 -5.55 6.16
C LEU A 282 -12.97 -5.65 5.25
N LYS A 283 -12.97 -6.50 4.22
CA LYS A 283 -14.01 -6.60 3.19
C LYS A 283 -14.24 -5.27 2.44
N GLN A 284 -13.15 -4.57 2.14
CA GLN A 284 -13.17 -3.29 1.45
C GLN A 284 -12.54 -3.37 0.05
N GLU A 285 -12.61 -4.54 -0.58
CA GLU A 285 -12.00 -4.79 -1.89
C GLU A 285 -12.59 -3.88 -2.97
N LEU A 286 -13.90 -3.59 -2.91
CA LEU A 286 -14.57 -2.69 -3.86
C LEU A 286 -14.35 -1.21 -3.55
N MET A 287 -14.10 -0.86 -2.29
CA MET A 287 -13.80 0.52 -1.92
C MET A 287 -12.35 0.90 -2.24
N LEU A 288 -11.45 -0.09 -2.25
CA LEU A 288 -10.02 0.12 -2.53
C LEU A 288 -9.75 0.81 -3.88
N PRO A 289 -10.40 0.45 -5.00
CA PRO A 289 -10.27 1.16 -6.27
C PRO A 289 -10.72 2.62 -6.22
N ILE A 290 -11.68 2.98 -5.36
CA ILE A 290 -12.15 4.35 -5.20
C ILE A 290 -11.11 5.16 -4.44
N MET A 291 -10.71 4.73 -3.22
CA MET A 291 -9.71 5.46 -2.44
C MET A 291 -8.35 5.51 -3.14
N GLY A 292 -8.00 4.43 -3.87
CA GLY A 292 -6.77 4.30 -4.66
C GLY A 292 -6.94 4.70 -6.14
N PHE A 293 -7.90 5.57 -6.48
CA PHE A 293 -8.26 5.91 -7.87
C PHE A 293 -7.04 6.29 -8.72
N ILE A 294 -6.07 7.00 -8.14
CA ILE A 294 -4.85 7.38 -8.85
C ILE A 294 -4.05 6.13 -9.28
N PHE A 295 -3.92 5.13 -8.42
CA PHE A 295 -3.26 3.86 -8.76
C PHE A 295 -3.99 3.11 -9.89
N VAL A 296 -5.33 3.13 -9.82
CA VAL A 296 -6.17 2.55 -10.88
C VAL A 296 -6.00 3.29 -12.19
N LEU A 297 -6.00 4.63 -12.18
CA LEU A 297 -5.81 5.48 -13.35
C LEU A 297 -4.46 5.21 -14.04
N GLU A 298 -3.39 5.12 -13.24
CA GLU A 298 -2.05 4.81 -13.72
C GLU A 298 -2.00 3.42 -14.39
N ALA A 299 -2.49 2.40 -13.71
CA ALA A 299 -2.50 1.04 -14.24
C ALA A 299 -3.37 0.91 -15.49
N LEU A 300 -4.58 1.50 -15.50
CA LEU A 300 -5.47 1.52 -16.66
C LEU A 300 -4.85 2.23 -17.84
N SER A 301 -4.13 3.33 -17.62
CA SER A 301 -3.45 4.06 -18.71
C SER A 301 -2.43 3.17 -19.45
N VAL A 302 -1.70 2.32 -18.70
CA VAL A 302 -0.76 1.35 -19.29
C VAL A 302 -1.51 0.25 -20.04
N ILE A 303 -2.56 -0.31 -19.46
CA ILE A 303 -3.36 -1.37 -20.09
C ILE A 303 -3.96 -0.87 -21.40
N LEU A 304 -4.59 0.32 -21.39
CA LEU A 304 -5.19 0.94 -22.57
C LEU A 304 -4.15 1.27 -23.64
N GLN A 305 -3.00 1.81 -23.25
CA GLN A 305 -1.91 2.12 -24.17
C GLN A 305 -1.37 0.89 -24.88
N VAL A 306 -1.05 -0.16 -24.09
CA VAL A 306 -0.53 -1.42 -24.62
C VAL A 306 -1.59 -2.14 -25.48
N GLY A 307 -2.84 -2.16 -25.03
CA GLY A 307 -3.95 -2.74 -25.78
C GLY A 307 -4.17 -2.04 -27.12
N SER A 308 -4.23 -0.71 -27.13
CA SER A 308 -4.39 0.07 -28.37
C SER A 308 -3.21 -0.13 -29.34
N PHE A 309 -1.98 -0.13 -28.82
CA PHE A 309 -0.81 -0.31 -29.68
C PHE A 309 -0.78 -1.72 -30.30
N LYS A 310 -1.12 -2.76 -29.54
CA LYS A 310 -1.19 -4.14 -30.08
C LYS A 310 -2.31 -4.35 -31.09
N LEU A 311 -3.49 -3.72 -30.86
CA LEU A 311 -4.67 -3.94 -31.71
C LEU A 311 -4.72 -3.01 -32.92
N ARG A 312 -4.21 -1.77 -32.80
CA ARG A 312 -4.39 -0.72 -33.81
C ARG A 312 -3.10 -0.09 -34.28
N GLY A 313 -1.94 -0.44 -33.70
CA GLY A 313 -0.64 0.20 -33.97
C GLY A 313 -0.54 1.67 -33.56
N LYS A 314 -1.54 2.18 -32.80
CA LYS A 314 -1.63 3.62 -32.44
C LYS A 314 -1.58 3.81 -30.93
N ARG A 315 -0.88 4.86 -30.51
CA ARG A 315 -0.84 5.29 -29.09
C ARG A 315 -2.10 6.11 -28.77
N ILE A 316 -2.67 5.93 -27.56
CA ILE A 316 -3.73 6.77 -27.02
C ILE A 316 -3.13 7.97 -26.29
N PHE A 317 -2.14 7.72 -25.45
CA PHE A 317 -1.43 8.74 -24.69
C PHE A 317 -0.06 9.01 -25.34
N LYS A 318 0.50 10.21 -25.12
CA LYS A 318 1.88 10.53 -25.53
C LYS A 318 2.87 9.51 -24.97
N MET A 319 2.67 9.15 -23.70
CA MET A 319 3.41 8.10 -22.98
C MET A 319 2.51 7.50 -21.90
N ALA A 320 2.73 6.27 -21.50
CA ALA A 320 2.13 5.63 -20.33
C ALA A 320 3.25 5.12 -19.43
N PRO A 321 3.06 5.16 -18.10
CA PRO A 321 1.88 5.57 -17.33
C PRO A 321 1.47 7.04 -17.52
N ILE A 322 0.24 7.41 -17.05
CA ILE A 322 -0.38 8.70 -17.44
C ILE A 322 0.34 9.93 -16.88
N HIS A 323 1.08 9.80 -15.76
CA HIS A 323 1.89 10.91 -15.26
C HIS A 323 2.91 11.40 -16.30
N HIS A 324 3.54 10.51 -17.06
CA HIS A 324 4.45 10.89 -18.14
C HIS A 324 3.73 11.59 -19.32
N HIS A 325 2.46 11.25 -19.56
CA HIS A 325 1.67 11.98 -20.55
C HIS A 325 1.54 13.45 -20.17
N PHE A 326 1.27 13.76 -18.90
CA PHE A 326 1.18 15.14 -18.41
C PHE A 326 2.51 15.87 -18.44
N GLU A 327 3.63 15.21 -18.11
CA GLU A 327 4.97 15.80 -18.27
C GLU A 327 5.26 16.17 -19.72
N LEU A 328 4.97 15.26 -20.68
CA LEU A 328 5.13 15.50 -22.12
C LEU A 328 4.12 16.52 -22.69
N MET A 329 3.13 16.94 -21.94
CA MET A 329 2.28 18.09 -22.20
C MET A 329 2.90 19.41 -21.69
N GLY A 330 4.06 19.37 -21.04
CA GLY A 330 4.74 20.55 -20.51
C GLY A 330 4.34 20.92 -19.08
N ILE A 331 3.63 20.04 -18.34
CA ILE A 331 3.28 20.28 -16.94
C ILE A 331 4.49 19.86 -16.08
N PRO A 332 5.02 20.75 -15.22
CA PRO A 332 6.13 20.41 -14.32
C PRO A 332 5.81 19.22 -13.41
N GLU A 333 6.78 18.35 -13.17
CA GLU A 333 6.67 17.15 -12.33
C GLU A 333 6.00 17.42 -10.98
N SER A 334 6.50 18.42 -10.23
CA SER A 334 5.94 18.79 -8.93
C SER A 334 4.45 19.14 -8.99
N LYS A 335 4.01 19.76 -10.09
CA LYS A 335 2.59 20.11 -10.28
C LYS A 335 1.75 18.89 -10.63
N VAL A 336 2.27 17.92 -11.38
CA VAL A 336 1.61 16.63 -11.64
C VAL A 336 1.43 15.88 -10.34
N THR A 337 2.51 15.72 -9.56
CA THR A 337 2.52 15.04 -8.26
C THR A 337 1.50 15.65 -7.29
N MET A 338 1.51 16.98 -7.11
CA MET A 338 0.54 17.65 -6.22
C MET A 338 -0.91 17.48 -6.66
N ARG A 339 -1.20 17.53 -7.96
CA ARG A 339 -2.55 17.30 -8.48
C ARG A 339 -3.03 15.87 -8.21
N PHE A 340 -2.14 14.89 -8.29
CA PHE A 340 -2.45 13.50 -8.00
C PHE A 340 -2.70 13.30 -6.50
N TRP A 341 -1.97 14.00 -5.62
CA TRP A 341 -2.24 14.00 -4.18
C TRP A 341 -3.63 14.56 -3.88
N ILE A 342 -3.99 15.70 -4.48
CA ILE A 342 -5.33 16.31 -4.34
C ILE A 342 -6.40 15.34 -4.83
N GLY A 343 -6.19 14.72 -6.01
CA GLY A 343 -7.09 13.70 -6.54
C GLY A 343 -7.29 12.54 -5.57
N THR A 344 -6.20 11.98 -5.02
CA THR A 344 -6.30 10.89 -4.04
C THR A 344 -7.05 11.31 -2.78
N LEU A 345 -6.82 12.54 -2.28
CA LEU A 345 -7.54 13.04 -1.12
C LEU A 345 -9.04 13.15 -1.39
N ILE A 346 -9.44 13.70 -2.54
CA ILE A 346 -10.85 13.82 -2.94
C ILE A 346 -11.51 12.44 -3.03
N PHE A 347 -10.88 11.50 -3.75
CA PHE A 347 -11.41 10.14 -3.88
C PHE A 347 -11.40 9.37 -2.55
N GLY A 348 -10.42 9.64 -1.69
CA GLY A 348 -10.39 9.12 -0.31
C GLY A 348 -11.57 9.61 0.53
N ILE A 349 -11.91 10.89 0.45
CA ILE A 349 -13.09 11.46 1.13
C ILE A 349 -14.39 10.86 0.55
N ILE A 350 -14.46 10.71 -0.78
CA ILE A 350 -15.61 10.04 -1.43
C ILE A 350 -15.75 8.62 -0.91
N ALA A 351 -14.64 7.85 -0.84
CA ALA A 351 -14.65 6.48 -0.33
C ALA A 351 -15.17 6.42 1.12
N LEU A 352 -14.70 7.31 2.01
CA LEU A 352 -15.23 7.40 3.37
C LEU A 352 -16.71 7.78 3.40
N GLY A 353 -17.15 8.68 2.52
CA GLY A 353 -18.54 9.07 2.38
C GLY A 353 -19.45 7.89 2.02
N THR A 354 -18.96 6.93 1.21
CA THR A 354 -19.75 5.73 0.85
C THR A 354 -20.07 4.84 2.05
N ILE A 355 -19.25 4.87 3.12
CA ILE A 355 -19.53 4.11 4.34
C ILE A 355 -20.82 4.58 4.99
N LYS A 356 -21.03 5.89 5.08
CA LYS A 356 -22.24 6.47 5.69
C LYS A 356 -23.49 6.22 4.85
N MET A 357 -23.34 6.01 3.53
CA MET A 357 -24.47 5.72 2.64
C MET A 357 -24.98 4.28 2.78
N ARG A 358 -24.21 3.39 3.37
CA ARG A 358 -24.63 2.02 3.64
C ARG A 358 -25.72 2.02 4.70
N GLY A 359 -26.94 1.57 4.34
CA GLY A 359 -28.07 1.48 5.28
C GLY A 359 -28.86 2.77 5.54
N ILE A 360 -28.67 3.82 4.75
CA ILE A 360 -29.55 5.02 4.81
C ILE A 360 -30.88 4.77 4.04
N LEU A 361 -30.90 3.79 3.17
CA LEU A 361 -32.05 3.35 2.37
C LEU A 361 -32.51 1.96 2.81
#